data_fb85f4903c2e7571efeb9b6b1526ea1a
#
_entry.id   fb85f4903c2e7571efeb9b6b1526ea1a
#
_cell.length_a   1.000
_cell.length_b   1.000
_cell.length_c   1.000
_cell.angle_alpha   90.00
_cell.angle_beta   90.00
_cell.angle_gamma   90.00
#
_symmetry.space_group_name_H-M   'P 1'
#
loop_
_entity.id
_entity.type
_entity.pdbx_description
1 polymer ?
#
loop_
_entity_poly.entity_id
_entity_poly.type
_entity_poly.pdbx_seq_one_letter_code
_entity_poly.pdbx_strand_id
1 'polypeptide(L)'
;PAYNPKFFRVAEPAEPKFPAAELPSLIPINTKRVYSFEEVLARLTDNSEHMEFRPKYGPEIYCGIVKIDGYPMAVIGNRQGLIPNYPEYTNEYHAVGGKLYRQGLIKMNEFVTLCGRDRLPIIWIQDTSGIDVGDIAEKAELLGLGQSLIYSIEQTDIPMMLIVLRK
;
A
#
# COMPACT_ATOMS: atom_id res chain seq x y z
N PRO A 1 -1.44 -27.40 3.59
CA PRO A 1 -1.89 -27.31 4.96
C PRO A 1 -3.00 -26.25 5.02
N ALA A 2 -4.13 -26.57 5.69
CA ALA A 2 -5.18 -25.59 5.86
C ALA A 2 -4.61 -24.36 6.58
N TYR A 3 -4.86 -23.17 6.05
CA TYR A 3 -4.57 -21.91 6.74
C TYR A 3 -5.23 -21.98 8.11
N ASN A 4 -4.42 -22.02 9.15
CA ASN A 4 -4.90 -21.92 10.53
C ASN A 4 -4.68 -20.47 10.99
N PRO A 5 -5.67 -19.61 10.88
CA PRO A 5 -5.52 -18.22 11.25
C PRO A 5 -5.36 -18.13 12.76
N LYS A 6 -4.19 -17.76 13.22
CA LYS A 6 -4.04 -17.12 14.53
C LYS A 6 -4.64 -15.71 14.47
N PHE A 7 -5.75 -15.57 13.73
CA PHE A 7 -6.41 -14.30 13.45
C PHE A 7 -7.50 -14.10 14.50
N PHE A 8 -7.20 -13.27 15.45
CA PHE A 8 -8.13 -12.93 16.55
C PHE A 8 -8.04 -11.43 16.84
N ARG A 9 -9.08 -10.91 17.44
CA ARG A 9 -9.06 -9.54 17.92
C ARG A 9 -7.96 -9.33 18.94
N VAL A 10 -7.15 -8.30 18.75
CA VAL A 10 -6.08 -7.91 19.68
C VAL A 10 -6.46 -6.70 20.52
N ALA A 11 -7.60 -6.07 20.20
CA ALA A 11 -8.17 -4.94 20.90
C ALA A 11 -9.69 -4.98 20.80
N GLU A 12 -10.37 -4.21 21.65
CA GLU A 12 -11.80 -3.94 21.46
C GLU A 12 -12.00 -3.14 20.15
N PRO A 13 -13.07 -3.44 19.40
CA PRO A 13 -13.43 -2.66 18.21
C PRO A 13 -13.61 -1.18 18.53
N ALA A 14 -13.13 -0.32 17.67
CA ALA A 14 -13.30 1.11 17.80
C ALA A 14 -13.68 1.76 16.48
N GLU A 15 -14.60 2.71 16.53
CA GLU A 15 -14.98 3.46 15.33
C GLU A 15 -13.83 4.36 14.85
N PRO A 16 -13.69 4.56 13.55
CA PRO A 16 -12.83 5.61 13.01
C PRO A 16 -13.25 6.99 13.53
N LYS A 17 -12.29 7.89 13.70
CA LYS A 17 -12.58 9.29 14.10
C LYS A 17 -13.35 10.08 13.03
N PHE A 18 -13.30 9.62 11.79
CA PHE A 18 -13.98 10.21 10.64
C PHE A 18 -14.94 9.20 10.01
N PRO A 19 -16.16 9.64 9.61
CA PRO A 19 -17.17 8.72 9.10
C PRO A 19 -16.76 8.07 7.77
N ALA A 20 -16.90 6.75 7.66
CA ALA A 20 -16.64 6.03 6.41
C ALA A 20 -17.55 6.48 5.25
N ALA A 21 -18.72 7.03 5.55
CA ALA A 21 -19.64 7.61 4.56
C ALA A 21 -19.05 8.78 3.74
N GLU A 22 -17.96 9.39 4.22
CA GLU A 22 -17.26 10.47 3.49
C GLU A 22 -16.32 9.95 2.39
N LEU A 23 -15.98 8.66 2.37
CA LEU A 23 -15.04 8.08 1.39
C LEU A 23 -15.37 8.43 -0.07
N PRO A 24 -16.63 8.37 -0.54
CA PRO A 24 -16.94 8.74 -1.92
C PRO A 24 -16.64 10.20 -2.27
N SER A 25 -16.66 11.10 -1.30
CA SER A 25 -16.35 12.53 -1.52
C SER A 25 -14.85 12.82 -1.51
N LEU A 26 -14.05 11.95 -0.86
CA LEU A 26 -12.59 12.09 -0.80
C LEU A 26 -11.89 11.63 -2.08
N ILE A 27 -12.45 10.60 -2.73
CA ILE A 27 -11.83 9.96 -3.88
C ILE A 27 -12.42 10.57 -5.16
N PRO A 28 -11.71 11.50 -5.81
CA PRO A 28 -12.26 12.18 -6.99
C PRO A 28 -12.36 11.20 -8.16
N ILE A 29 -13.49 11.23 -8.87
CA ILE A 29 -13.70 10.45 -10.11
C ILE A 29 -12.65 10.82 -11.16
N ASN A 30 -12.25 12.09 -11.22
CA ASN A 30 -11.20 12.54 -12.13
C ASN A 30 -9.84 12.04 -11.65
N THR A 31 -9.27 11.08 -12.38
CA THR A 31 -7.98 10.43 -12.05
C THR A 31 -6.77 11.37 -12.08
N LYS A 32 -6.90 12.57 -12.66
CA LYS A 32 -5.87 13.62 -12.64
C LYS A 32 -5.83 14.39 -11.31
N ARG A 33 -6.87 14.29 -10.50
CA ARG A 33 -6.89 14.88 -9.16
C ARG A 33 -6.31 13.93 -8.15
N VAL A 34 -5.53 14.47 -7.23
CA VAL A 34 -4.93 13.73 -6.12
C VAL A 34 -5.84 13.74 -4.90
N TYR A 35 -5.67 12.77 -4.03
CA TYR A 35 -6.26 12.70 -2.70
C TYR A 35 -5.22 12.16 -1.71
N SER A 36 -5.43 12.37 -0.42
CA SER A 36 -4.57 11.81 0.61
C SER A 36 -4.96 10.36 0.88
N PHE A 37 -4.00 9.46 0.78
CA PHE A 37 -4.18 8.06 1.13
C PHE A 37 -4.42 7.89 2.64
N GLU A 38 -3.79 8.71 3.45
CA GLU A 38 -3.95 8.73 4.90
C GLU A 38 -5.37 9.10 5.33
N GLU A 39 -6.03 10.00 4.57
CA GLU A 39 -7.43 10.34 4.80
C GLU A 39 -8.38 9.17 4.51
N VAL A 40 -8.01 8.31 3.55
CA VAL A 40 -8.75 7.07 3.30
C VAL A 40 -8.57 6.12 4.48
N LEU A 41 -7.34 5.91 4.95
CA LEU A 41 -7.06 5.06 6.11
C LEU A 41 -7.77 5.55 7.37
N ALA A 42 -7.78 6.87 7.59
CA ALA A 42 -8.42 7.48 8.77
C ALA A 42 -9.93 7.21 8.86
N ARG A 43 -10.56 6.76 7.77
CA ARG A 43 -11.99 6.40 7.71
C ARG A 43 -12.24 4.89 7.68
N LEU A 44 -11.18 4.10 7.68
CA LEU A 44 -11.26 2.64 7.61
C LEU A 44 -10.72 1.95 8.85
N THR A 45 -9.87 2.63 9.62
CA THR A 45 -9.12 2.02 10.71
C THR A 45 -9.62 2.44 12.08
N ASP A 46 -9.53 1.53 13.03
CA ASP A 46 -9.94 1.78 14.43
C ASP A 46 -9.18 2.99 14.98
N ASN A 47 -9.92 3.93 15.60
CA ASN A 47 -9.40 5.20 16.11
C ASN A 47 -8.65 6.05 15.06
N SER A 48 -8.75 5.75 13.76
CA SER A 48 -7.97 6.35 12.69
C SER A 48 -6.45 6.17 12.88
N GLU A 49 -6.05 5.08 13.54
CA GLU A 49 -4.66 4.80 13.86
C GLU A 49 -4.03 3.85 12.83
N HIS A 50 -2.78 4.13 12.48
CA HIS A 50 -1.98 3.27 11.63
C HIS A 50 -0.49 3.37 11.97
N MET A 51 0.27 2.32 11.70
CA MET A 51 1.72 2.28 11.86
C MET A 51 2.37 1.96 10.52
N GLU A 52 3.07 2.93 9.94
CA GLU A 52 3.71 2.75 8.64
C GLU A 52 5.08 2.07 8.76
N PHE A 53 5.31 1.12 7.87
CA PHE A 53 6.60 0.47 7.65
C PHE A 53 7.46 1.31 6.70
N ARG A 54 8.66 1.70 7.11
CA ARG A 54 9.63 2.48 6.32
C ARG A 54 9.03 3.71 5.61
N PRO A 55 8.46 4.69 6.33
CA PRO A 55 7.74 5.81 5.71
C PRO A 55 8.59 6.68 4.77
N LYS A 56 9.92 6.71 4.97
CA LYS A 56 10.85 7.50 4.13
C LYS A 56 11.42 6.72 2.94
N TYR A 57 11.16 5.43 2.83
CA TYR A 57 11.65 4.58 1.75
C TYR A 57 10.47 4.14 0.89
N GLY A 58 10.57 4.33 -0.45
CA GLY A 58 9.44 4.08 -1.35
C GLY A 58 8.19 4.87 -0.94
N PRO A 59 8.27 6.21 -0.83
CA PRO A 59 7.19 7.01 -0.26
C PRO A 59 5.91 7.03 -1.10
N GLU A 60 5.95 6.62 -2.35
CA GLU A 60 4.80 6.44 -3.23
C GLU A 60 3.91 5.27 -2.82
N ILE A 61 4.46 4.36 -2.04
CA ILE A 61 3.75 3.18 -1.53
C ILE A 61 3.60 3.30 -0.01
N TYR A 62 2.39 3.18 0.44
CA TYR A 62 2.09 2.93 1.84
C TYR A 62 2.17 1.42 2.12
N CYS A 63 2.91 1.03 3.12
CA CYS A 63 2.88 -0.30 3.74
C CYS A 63 2.74 -0.09 5.23
N GLY A 64 1.74 -0.68 5.87
CA GLY A 64 1.58 -0.46 7.30
C GLY A 64 0.63 -1.45 7.96
N ILE A 65 0.63 -1.42 9.27
CA ILE A 65 -0.25 -2.24 10.11
C ILE A 65 -1.33 -1.34 10.70
N VAL A 66 -2.55 -1.81 10.63
CA VAL A 66 -3.75 -1.15 11.14
C VAL A 66 -4.57 -2.11 12.00
N LYS A 67 -5.54 -1.58 12.71
CA LYS A 67 -6.63 -2.38 13.29
C LYS A 67 -7.93 -2.03 12.60
N ILE A 68 -8.73 -3.04 12.29
CA ILE A 68 -10.09 -2.92 11.76
C ILE A 68 -10.99 -3.87 12.56
N ASP A 69 -11.98 -3.33 13.24
CA ASP A 69 -12.84 -4.10 14.14
C ASP A 69 -12.04 -4.88 15.20
N GLY A 70 -10.95 -4.29 15.68
CA GLY A 70 -10.03 -4.91 16.66
C GLY A 70 -9.07 -5.95 16.07
N TYR A 71 -9.18 -6.28 14.78
CA TYR A 71 -8.28 -7.23 14.11
C TYR A 71 -7.05 -6.54 13.53
N PRO A 72 -5.83 -7.07 13.75
CA PRO A 72 -4.63 -6.55 13.11
C PRO A 72 -4.60 -6.96 11.64
N MET A 73 -4.37 -5.99 10.77
CA MET A 73 -4.27 -6.19 9.33
C MET A 73 -3.11 -5.39 8.76
N ALA A 74 -2.49 -5.93 7.73
CA ALA A 74 -1.56 -5.17 6.89
C ALA A 74 -2.35 -4.43 5.80
N VAL A 75 -1.91 -3.22 5.47
CA VAL A 75 -2.42 -2.46 4.34
C VAL A 75 -1.24 -2.09 3.44
N ILE A 76 -1.42 -2.33 2.14
CA ILE A 76 -0.52 -1.85 1.09
C ILE A 76 -1.35 -0.99 0.13
N GLY A 77 -0.88 0.22 -0.15
CA GLY A 77 -1.64 1.12 -1.03
C GLY A 77 -0.78 2.14 -1.75
N ASN A 78 -1.38 2.75 -2.78
CA ASN A 78 -0.71 3.72 -3.64
C ASN A 78 -1.04 5.14 -3.18
N ARG A 79 -0.04 5.91 -2.80
CA ARG A 79 -0.15 7.35 -2.62
C ARG A 79 -0.25 8.05 -3.97
N GLN A 80 -0.89 9.21 -3.99
CA GLN A 80 -1.08 10.03 -5.18
C GLN A 80 -0.29 11.34 -5.06
N GLY A 81 -0.07 12.02 -6.19
CA GLY A 81 0.59 13.31 -6.22
C GLY A 81 2.07 13.24 -6.56
N LEU A 82 2.75 14.37 -6.42
CA LEU A 82 4.18 14.49 -6.71
C LEU A 82 5.01 13.89 -5.56
N ILE A 83 6.00 13.10 -5.91
CA ILE A 83 6.97 12.53 -4.96
C ILE A 83 8.30 13.24 -5.16
N PRO A 84 8.63 14.24 -4.36
CA PRO A 84 9.88 14.98 -4.51
C PRO A 84 11.08 14.16 -4.06
N ASN A 85 12.24 14.45 -4.67
CA ASN A 85 13.54 13.89 -4.28
C ASN A 85 13.63 12.36 -4.31
N TYR A 86 12.95 11.73 -5.27
CA TYR A 86 13.08 10.29 -5.47
C TYR A 86 14.46 9.97 -6.04
N PRO A 87 15.23 8.99 -5.48
CA PRO A 87 16.66 8.84 -5.78
C PRO A 87 17.02 8.61 -7.24
N GLU A 88 16.20 7.88 -7.99
CA GLU A 88 16.43 7.58 -9.40
C GLU A 88 15.97 8.71 -10.34
N TYR A 89 15.32 9.75 -9.79
CA TYR A 89 14.76 10.84 -10.59
C TYR A 89 15.42 12.16 -10.24
N THR A 90 15.87 12.88 -11.28
CA THR A 90 16.51 14.19 -11.17
C THR A 90 15.49 15.33 -11.14
N ASN A 91 15.95 16.57 -11.04
CA ASN A 91 15.10 17.77 -11.07
C ASN A 91 14.24 17.91 -12.34
N GLU A 92 14.63 17.26 -13.44
CA GLU A 92 13.88 17.31 -14.70
C GLU A 92 12.71 16.32 -14.75
N TYR A 93 12.84 15.21 -14.00
CA TYR A 93 11.85 14.15 -13.97
C TYR A 93 11.49 13.84 -12.53
N HIS A 94 10.25 14.09 -12.15
CA HIS A 94 9.78 13.78 -10.82
C HIS A 94 9.03 12.45 -10.79
N ALA A 95 9.24 11.66 -9.74
CA ALA A 95 8.40 10.53 -9.46
C ALA A 95 6.99 11.01 -9.11
N VAL A 96 5.98 10.28 -9.55
CA VAL A 96 4.56 10.59 -9.30
C VAL A 96 3.85 9.42 -8.64
N GLY A 97 3.00 9.72 -7.69
CA GLY A 97 2.16 8.72 -7.04
C GLY A 97 1.23 8.02 -8.04
N GLY A 98 0.82 6.81 -7.69
CA GLY A 98 0.05 5.95 -8.60
C GLY A 98 0.88 5.25 -9.67
N LYS A 99 2.21 5.32 -9.59
CA LYS A 99 3.16 4.47 -10.32
C LYS A 99 4.00 3.67 -9.34
N LEU A 100 4.60 2.59 -9.81
CA LEU A 100 5.48 1.74 -9.03
C LEU A 100 6.94 1.98 -9.44
N TYR A 101 7.77 2.30 -8.46
CA TYR A 101 9.19 2.56 -8.62
C TYR A 101 10.03 1.57 -7.82
N ARG A 102 11.35 1.64 -7.97
CA ARG A 102 12.30 0.71 -7.36
C ARG A 102 12.12 0.56 -5.86
N GLN A 103 12.13 1.65 -5.12
CA GLN A 103 12.05 1.60 -3.66
C GLN A 103 10.69 1.07 -3.20
N GLY A 104 9.59 1.46 -3.84
CA GLY A 104 8.26 0.96 -3.54
C GLY A 104 8.11 -0.54 -3.78
N LEU A 105 8.65 -1.05 -4.89
CA LEU A 105 8.65 -2.49 -5.20
C LEU A 105 9.45 -3.29 -4.15
N ILE A 106 10.63 -2.80 -3.75
CA ILE A 106 11.43 -3.42 -2.69
C ILE A 106 10.69 -3.39 -1.36
N LYS A 107 10.11 -2.23 -0.99
CA LYS A 107 9.34 -2.06 0.24
C LYS A 107 8.16 -3.02 0.32
N MET A 108 7.39 -3.14 -0.76
CA MET A 108 6.26 -4.08 -0.85
C MET A 108 6.72 -5.52 -0.70
N ASN A 109 7.78 -5.92 -1.41
CA ASN A 109 8.32 -7.28 -1.36
C ASN A 109 8.74 -7.67 0.07
N GLU A 110 9.49 -6.82 0.74
CA GLU A 110 9.89 -7.04 2.14
C GLU A 110 8.67 -7.11 3.06
N PHE A 111 7.71 -6.21 2.88
CA PHE A 111 6.53 -6.14 3.74
C PHE A 111 5.61 -7.36 3.56
N VAL A 112 5.39 -7.82 2.32
CA VAL A 112 4.63 -9.06 2.04
C VAL A 112 5.31 -10.26 2.70
N THR A 113 6.64 -10.36 2.60
CA THR A 113 7.41 -11.44 3.23
C THR A 113 7.26 -11.42 4.75
N LEU A 114 7.31 -10.24 5.38
CA LEU A 114 7.08 -10.09 6.82
C LEU A 114 5.65 -10.49 7.21
N CYS A 115 4.65 -10.05 6.45
CA CYS A 115 3.25 -10.41 6.69
C CYS A 115 3.03 -11.92 6.56
N GLY A 116 3.63 -12.56 5.57
CA GLY A 116 3.58 -14.03 5.40
C GLY A 116 4.17 -14.77 6.60
N ARG A 117 5.35 -14.34 7.08
CA ARG A 117 6.00 -14.89 8.28
C ARG A 117 5.12 -14.75 9.53
N ASP A 118 4.56 -13.57 9.73
CA ASP A 118 3.78 -13.23 10.93
C ASP A 118 2.29 -13.59 10.79
N ARG A 119 1.90 -14.17 9.66
CA ARG A 119 0.52 -14.57 9.30
C ARG A 119 -0.50 -13.44 9.38
N LEU A 120 -0.09 -12.25 8.98
CA LEU A 120 -0.90 -11.06 8.99
C LEU A 120 -1.62 -10.90 7.64
N PRO A 121 -2.97 -10.93 7.58
CA PRO A 121 -3.72 -10.71 6.34
C PRO A 121 -3.42 -9.35 5.72
N ILE A 122 -3.43 -9.27 4.38
CA ILE A 122 -3.13 -8.05 3.65
C ILE A 122 -4.36 -7.52 2.92
N ILE A 123 -4.65 -6.24 3.09
CA ILE A 123 -5.57 -5.47 2.27
C ILE A 123 -4.76 -4.61 1.30
N TRP A 124 -4.92 -4.87 0.02
CA TRP A 124 -4.36 -4.04 -1.05
C TRP A 124 -5.38 -2.97 -1.42
N ILE A 125 -4.99 -1.70 -1.31
CA ILE A 125 -5.81 -0.56 -1.74
C ILE A 125 -5.16 0.04 -2.97
N GLN A 126 -5.61 -0.40 -4.13
CA GLN A 126 -5.00 -0.09 -5.40
C GLN A 126 -5.56 1.19 -6.03
N ASP A 127 -4.65 2.05 -6.45
CA ASP A 127 -4.90 3.16 -7.36
C ASP A 127 -3.61 3.45 -8.14
N THR A 128 -3.29 2.58 -9.09
CA THR A 128 -2.03 2.62 -9.84
C THR A 128 -2.24 2.43 -11.33
N SER A 129 -1.39 3.08 -12.12
CA SER A 129 -1.26 2.84 -13.56
C SER A 129 -0.22 1.76 -13.89
N GLY A 130 0.43 1.18 -12.88
CA GLY A 130 1.43 0.12 -13.04
C GLY A 130 2.88 0.57 -12.78
N ILE A 131 3.81 -0.29 -13.17
CA ILE A 131 5.25 -0.04 -13.09
C ILE A 131 5.64 1.10 -14.04
N ASP A 132 6.55 1.98 -13.61
CA ASP A 132 7.07 3.04 -14.46
C ASP A 132 7.82 2.46 -15.67
N VAL A 133 7.89 3.23 -16.75
CA VAL A 133 8.48 2.81 -18.03
C VAL A 133 9.51 3.84 -18.54
N GLY A 134 10.41 3.40 -19.39
CA GLY A 134 11.47 4.21 -19.99
C GLY A 134 12.84 3.89 -19.45
N ASP A 135 13.87 4.60 -19.96
CA ASP A 135 15.29 4.30 -19.71
C ASP A 135 15.66 4.29 -18.21
N ILE A 136 15.07 5.20 -17.42
CA ILE A 136 15.32 5.26 -15.97
C ILE A 136 14.75 4.02 -15.29
N ALA A 137 13.53 3.63 -15.66
CA ALA A 137 12.85 2.46 -15.13
C ALA A 137 13.57 1.15 -15.47
N GLU A 138 14.07 1.04 -16.71
CA GLU A 138 14.84 -0.13 -17.17
C GLU A 138 16.17 -0.25 -16.42
N LYS A 139 16.92 0.87 -16.28
CA LYS A 139 18.16 0.91 -15.49
C LYS A 139 17.92 0.61 -14.00
N ALA A 140 16.75 0.92 -13.48
CA ALA A 140 16.34 0.61 -12.11
C ALA A 140 15.84 -0.84 -11.93
N GLU A 141 15.86 -1.67 -12.97
CA GLU A 141 15.50 -3.09 -12.94
C GLU A 141 14.06 -3.35 -12.43
N LEU A 142 13.12 -2.46 -12.73
CA LEU A 142 11.76 -2.50 -12.19
C LEU A 142 11.00 -3.78 -12.55
N LEU A 143 11.23 -4.32 -13.73
CA LEU A 143 10.56 -5.55 -14.18
C LEU A 143 10.94 -6.76 -13.31
N GLY A 144 12.24 -6.91 -13.02
CA GLY A 144 12.74 -7.97 -12.14
C GLY A 144 12.23 -7.83 -10.71
N LEU A 145 12.14 -6.59 -10.20
CA LEU A 145 11.57 -6.32 -8.88
C LEU A 145 10.06 -6.61 -8.84
N GLY A 146 9.33 -6.30 -9.91
CA GLY A 146 7.91 -6.66 -10.04
C GLY A 146 7.71 -8.17 -10.03
N GLN A 147 8.53 -8.92 -10.75
CA GLN A 147 8.53 -10.39 -10.73
C GLN A 147 8.82 -10.93 -9.32
N SER A 148 9.80 -10.36 -8.62
CA SER A 148 10.12 -10.73 -7.24
C SER A 148 8.95 -10.51 -6.29
N LEU A 149 8.21 -9.40 -6.45
CA LEU A 149 7.02 -9.14 -5.66
C LEU A 149 5.91 -10.18 -5.92
N ILE A 150 5.64 -10.51 -7.18
CA ILE A 150 4.66 -11.55 -7.54
C ILE A 150 5.06 -12.88 -6.90
N TYR A 151 6.33 -13.26 -6.99
CA TYR A 151 6.83 -14.47 -6.37
C TYR A 151 6.61 -14.48 -4.85
N SER A 152 6.89 -13.37 -4.16
CA SER A 152 6.65 -13.26 -2.72
C SER A 152 5.17 -13.39 -2.35
N ILE A 153 4.28 -12.86 -3.18
CA ILE A 153 2.82 -13.03 -3.02
C ILE A 153 2.43 -14.50 -3.16
N GLU A 154 2.95 -15.18 -4.18
CA GLU A 154 2.66 -16.60 -4.43
C GLU A 154 3.20 -17.54 -3.36
N GLN A 155 4.30 -17.17 -2.69
CA GLN A 155 4.90 -17.98 -1.63
C GLN A 155 4.19 -17.85 -0.27
N THR A 156 3.25 -16.93 -0.13
CA THR A 156 2.52 -16.76 1.13
C THR A 156 1.11 -17.35 1.04
N ASP A 157 0.67 -17.98 2.13
CA ASP A 157 -0.64 -18.59 2.29
C ASP A 157 -1.60 -17.74 3.15
N ILE A 158 -1.27 -16.45 3.35
CA ILE A 158 -2.13 -15.53 4.10
C ILE A 158 -3.31 -15.02 3.25
N PRO A 159 -4.46 -14.70 3.86
CA PRO A 159 -5.55 -14.08 3.14
C PRO A 159 -5.17 -12.70 2.59
N MET A 160 -5.58 -12.44 1.36
CA MET A 160 -5.39 -11.15 0.71
C MET A 160 -6.72 -10.67 0.11
N MET A 161 -6.98 -9.38 0.27
CA MET A 161 -8.12 -8.70 -0.35
C MET A 161 -7.58 -7.55 -1.20
N LEU A 162 -8.16 -7.36 -2.38
CA LEU A 162 -7.86 -6.22 -3.24
C LEU A 162 -9.07 -5.29 -3.34
N ILE A 163 -8.86 -4.02 -3.05
CA ILE A 163 -9.82 -2.94 -3.25
C ILE A 163 -9.25 -2.00 -4.31
N VAL A 164 -9.92 -1.85 -5.43
CA VAL A 164 -9.55 -0.91 -6.49
C VAL A 164 -10.33 0.37 -6.31
N LEU A 165 -9.65 1.50 -6.10
CA LEU A 165 -10.30 2.79 -5.89
C LEU A 165 -10.68 3.47 -7.22
N ARG A 166 -9.74 3.56 -8.17
CA ARG A 166 -9.97 4.24 -9.46
C ARG A 166 -9.34 3.51 -10.63
N LYS A 167 -8.15 2.94 -10.47
CA LYS A 167 -7.39 2.30 -11.55
C LYS A 167 -6.36 1.29 -11.01
#